data_7c6009c5b5a3b97fee8ddcd51eea28e8
#
_entry.id   7c6009c5b5a3b97fee8ddcd51eea28e8
#
_cell.length_a   1.000
_cell.length_b   1.000
_cell.length_c   1.000
_cell.angle_alpha   90.00
_cell.angle_beta   90.00
_cell.angle_gamma   90.00
#
_symmetry.space_group_name_H-M   'P 1'
#
loop_
_entity.id
_entity.type
_entity.pdbx_description
1 polymer ?
#
loop_
_entity_poly.entity_id
_entity_poly.type
_entity_poly.pdbx_seq_one_letter_code
_entity_poly.pdbx_strand_id
1 'polypeptide(L)'
;MCRLATEPSLPTVNVDKIVSGLENEFVAAVAGNLAAMFEHLDELVSELDRLETTLPAIYAEGDQRAIRDAGRREKELRPVVNAFLAFRAAERDVVSGRDLLKGETDSEMRSFIESEINEQIGLLATIEQQLKELLLPRDPNEGRNVIVEIQGTEGGEEANLWAGDLFRMYQRYLEKQSLKLEILSGQPSEHGGYRDVTFLVKGDAAWGRLKYEGGPHRVQRVPSTESQGRVHTSAATVAILPEVEEVDITINTSDLQIDIYRASGPGGQSVNTTDSAVRITHRPTGVVAQCQDERSQLQNRERAMQILRARLYTLEQEKKDAEHSANRRSQVGGGGRSEKIRTYNFKDNRVTDHRIGLTIYSLDRVLQGELDDVIDALAADERARQLSGE
;
A
#
# COMPACT_ATOMS: atom_id res chain seq x y z
N MET A 1 -16.78 -22.73 42.91
CA MET A 1 -15.39 -23.17 42.79
C MET A 1 -15.30 -24.09 41.58
N CYS A 2 -15.06 -23.50 40.39
CA CYS A 2 -14.73 -24.26 39.18
C CYS A 2 -13.25 -24.04 38.92
N ARG A 3 -12.48 -25.13 38.93
CA ARG A 3 -11.07 -25.12 38.58
C ARG A 3 -10.94 -24.93 37.07
N LEU A 4 -10.32 -23.82 36.65
CA LEU A 4 -9.81 -23.63 35.31
C LEU A 4 -8.72 -24.67 35.05
N ALA A 5 -8.95 -25.55 34.08
CA ALA A 5 -7.96 -26.45 33.57
C ALA A 5 -6.91 -25.63 32.81
N THR A 6 -5.67 -25.73 33.26
CA THR A 6 -4.49 -25.22 32.54
C THR A 6 -4.34 -25.99 31.24
N GLU A 7 -4.49 -25.31 30.11
CA GLU A 7 -4.16 -25.90 28.81
C GLU A 7 -2.65 -26.20 28.73
N PRO A 8 -2.28 -27.32 28.07
CA PRO A 8 -0.90 -27.68 27.93
C PRO A 8 -0.19 -26.71 26.98
N SER A 9 0.93 -26.16 27.41
CA SER A 9 1.86 -25.38 26.61
C SER A 9 2.20 -26.15 25.33
N LEU A 10 2.02 -25.51 24.17
CA LEU A 10 2.36 -26.02 22.85
C LEU A 10 3.83 -26.51 22.82
N PRO A 11 4.12 -27.67 22.26
CA PRO A 11 5.49 -28.16 22.19
C PRO A 11 6.32 -27.28 21.24
N THR A 12 7.42 -26.76 21.74
CA THR A 12 8.44 -26.08 20.94
C THR A 12 8.92 -27.01 19.84
N VAL A 13 8.76 -26.56 18.59
CA VAL A 13 9.20 -27.31 17.41
C VAL A 13 10.72 -27.43 17.44
N ASN A 14 11.22 -28.67 17.42
CA ASN A 14 12.64 -28.95 17.41
C ASN A 14 13.13 -28.99 15.96
N VAL A 15 13.52 -27.80 15.46
CA VAL A 15 14.03 -27.56 14.09
C VAL A 15 15.21 -28.50 13.77
N ASP A 16 16.02 -28.87 14.75
CA ASP A 16 17.19 -29.76 14.59
C ASP A 16 16.82 -31.18 14.13
N LYS A 17 15.58 -31.66 14.41
CA LYS A 17 15.12 -32.95 13.95
C LYS A 17 14.68 -33.00 12.49
N ILE A 18 14.29 -31.85 11.93
CA ILE A 18 13.93 -31.74 10.52
C ILE A 18 15.20 -31.63 9.65
N VAL A 19 16.22 -30.97 10.17
CA VAL A 19 17.50 -30.73 9.49
C VAL A 19 18.39 -31.96 9.40
N SER A 20 18.30 -32.91 10.34
CA SER A 20 19.15 -34.09 10.38
C SER A 20 18.91 -35.12 9.25
N GLY A 21 17.94 -34.90 8.38
CA GLY A 21 17.65 -35.75 7.21
C GLY A 21 18.09 -35.18 5.84
N LEU A 22 18.66 -33.97 5.79
CA LEU A 22 19.06 -33.32 4.57
C LEU A 22 20.52 -32.86 4.70
N GLU A 23 21.43 -33.61 4.10
CA GLU A 23 22.86 -33.24 4.00
C GLU A 23 23.02 -32.06 3.02
N ASN A 24 23.25 -30.84 3.54
CA ASN A 24 24.01 -29.79 2.85
C ASN A 24 24.03 -28.49 3.68
N GLU A 25 25.17 -27.79 3.69
CA GLU A 25 25.37 -26.46 4.33
C GLU A 25 24.37 -25.38 3.89
N PHE A 26 23.74 -25.54 2.73
CA PHE A 26 22.67 -24.69 2.22
C PHE A 26 21.39 -24.76 3.07
N VAL A 27 21.11 -25.94 3.65
CA VAL A 27 19.92 -26.19 4.50
C VAL A 27 20.08 -25.55 5.88
N ALA A 28 21.28 -25.43 6.42
CA ALA A 28 21.51 -24.79 7.72
C ALA A 28 21.27 -23.26 7.67
N ALA A 29 21.63 -22.59 6.57
CA ALA A 29 21.36 -21.18 6.38
C ALA A 29 19.87 -20.89 6.13
N VAL A 30 19.20 -21.80 5.40
CA VAL A 30 17.75 -21.76 5.18
C VAL A 30 16.99 -22.03 6.48
N ALA A 31 17.46 -22.96 7.34
CA ALA A 31 16.85 -23.26 8.62
C ALA A 31 16.91 -22.10 9.62
N GLY A 32 17.99 -21.31 9.63
CA GLY A 32 18.08 -20.13 10.48
C GLY A 32 17.08 -19.02 10.08
N ASN A 33 16.91 -18.79 8.80
CA ASN A 33 15.90 -17.85 8.27
C ASN A 33 14.46 -18.38 8.50
N LEU A 34 14.24 -19.70 8.38
CA LEU A 34 12.94 -20.31 8.68
C LEU A 34 12.57 -20.17 10.17
N ALA A 35 13.52 -20.39 11.09
CA ALA A 35 13.26 -20.27 12.52
C ALA A 35 12.79 -18.86 12.92
N ALA A 36 13.48 -17.83 12.44
CA ALA A 36 13.08 -16.43 12.67
C ALA A 36 11.73 -16.12 12.02
N MET A 37 11.46 -16.67 10.85
CA MET A 37 10.17 -16.56 10.17
C MET A 37 9.05 -17.21 10.98
N PHE A 38 9.28 -18.37 11.59
CA PHE A 38 8.28 -19.06 12.40
C PHE A 38 7.98 -18.35 13.72
N GLU A 39 8.99 -17.77 14.40
CA GLU A 39 8.76 -16.95 15.59
C GLU A 39 7.86 -15.74 15.25
N HIS A 40 8.12 -15.07 14.15
CA HIS A 40 7.27 -13.99 13.69
C HIS A 40 5.85 -14.44 13.35
N LEU A 41 5.68 -15.61 12.71
CA LEU A 41 4.36 -16.17 12.41
C LEU A 41 3.56 -16.54 13.69
N ASP A 42 4.21 -17.02 14.75
CA ASP A 42 3.56 -17.26 16.04
C ASP A 42 3.09 -15.96 16.72
N GLU A 43 3.84 -14.87 16.54
CA GLU A 43 3.41 -13.54 16.97
C GLU A 43 2.15 -13.08 16.22
N LEU A 44 2.09 -13.30 14.89
CA LEU A 44 0.92 -12.95 14.08
C LEU A 44 -0.32 -13.79 14.45
N VAL A 45 -0.17 -15.07 14.80
CA VAL A 45 -1.27 -15.87 15.35
C VAL A 45 -1.79 -15.26 16.64
N SER A 46 -0.88 -14.92 17.57
CA SER A 46 -1.24 -14.32 18.85
C SER A 46 -1.89 -12.93 18.68
N GLU A 47 -1.47 -12.17 17.67
CA GLU A 47 -2.05 -10.87 17.33
C GLU A 47 -3.49 -11.04 16.80
N LEU A 48 -3.72 -12.00 15.90
CA LEU A 48 -5.05 -12.28 15.38
C LEU A 48 -6.02 -12.72 16.47
N ASP A 49 -5.61 -13.62 17.37
CA ASP A 49 -6.43 -14.07 18.49
C ASP A 49 -6.81 -12.92 19.44
N ARG A 50 -5.86 -12.03 19.72
CA ARG A 50 -6.14 -10.81 20.51
C ARG A 50 -7.13 -9.90 19.79
N LEU A 51 -6.93 -9.69 18.50
CA LEU A 51 -7.79 -8.85 17.69
C LEU A 51 -9.22 -9.40 17.67
N GLU A 52 -9.39 -10.70 17.43
CA GLU A 52 -10.70 -11.36 17.43
C GLU A 52 -11.39 -11.26 18.80
N THR A 53 -10.63 -11.33 19.89
CA THR A 53 -11.15 -11.16 21.25
C THR A 53 -11.60 -9.72 21.52
N THR A 54 -10.91 -8.72 20.95
CA THR A 54 -11.21 -7.28 21.17
C THR A 54 -12.23 -6.71 20.20
N LEU A 55 -12.42 -7.30 19.02
CA LEU A 55 -13.35 -6.86 17.99
C LEU A 55 -14.78 -6.59 18.50
N PRO A 56 -15.41 -7.48 19.32
CA PRO A 56 -16.75 -7.22 19.83
C PRO A 56 -16.84 -5.94 20.69
N ALA A 57 -15.79 -5.61 21.44
CA ALA A 57 -15.73 -4.39 22.26
C ALA A 57 -15.58 -3.15 21.36
N ILE A 58 -14.73 -3.21 20.35
CA ILE A 58 -14.53 -2.13 19.35
C ILE A 58 -15.85 -1.83 18.61
N TYR A 59 -16.60 -2.87 18.21
CA TYR A 59 -17.91 -2.70 17.59
C TYR A 59 -18.92 -2.07 18.55
N ALA A 60 -18.88 -2.42 19.84
CA ALA A 60 -19.80 -1.89 20.86
C ALA A 60 -19.52 -0.40 21.18
N GLU A 61 -18.28 0.04 21.10
CA GLU A 61 -17.89 1.44 21.28
C GLU A 61 -18.33 2.34 20.12
N GLY A 62 -18.53 1.77 18.91
CA GLY A 62 -19.05 2.48 17.74
C GLY A 62 -18.05 3.44 17.07
N ASP A 63 -16.77 3.39 17.43
CA ASP A 63 -15.72 4.17 16.76
C ASP A 63 -15.46 3.63 15.35
N GLN A 64 -15.95 4.36 14.37
CA GLN A 64 -15.87 4.01 12.94
C GLN A 64 -14.43 3.88 12.44
N ARG A 65 -13.48 4.58 13.06
CA ARG A 65 -12.06 4.50 12.70
C ARG A 65 -11.44 3.23 13.27
N ALA A 66 -11.65 2.97 14.54
CA ALA A 66 -11.15 1.76 15.19
C ALA A 66 -11.73 0.49 14.54
N ILE A 67 -13.02 0.51 14.15
CA ILE A 67 -13.68 -0.60 13.42
C ILE A 67 -13.00 -0.84 12.06
N ARG A 68 -12.74 0.23 11.28
CA ARG A 68 -12.07 0.10 9.98
C ARG A 68 -10.64 -0.41 10.11
N ASP A 69 -9.86 0.12 11.05
CA ASP A 69 -8.47 -0.26 11.26
C ASP A 69 -8.37 -1.71 11.73
N ALA A 70 -9.22 -2.12 12.68
CA ALA A 70 -9.30 -3.49 13.16
C ALA A 70 -9.73 -4.48 12.05
N GLY A 71 -10.75 -4.13 11.26
CA GLY A 71 -11.21 -4.96 10.14
C GLY A 71 -10.16 -5.09 9.02
N ARG A 72 -9.40 -4.00 8.73
CA ARG A 72 -8.27 -4.06 7.79
C ARG A 72 -7.20 -5.02 8.31
N ARG A 73 -6.81 -4.88 9.57
CA ARG A 73 -5.78 -5.70 10.19
C ARG A 73 -6.16 -7.18 10.25
N GLU A 74 -7.40 -7.49 10.58
CA GLU A 74 -7.94 -8.86 10.53
C GLU A 74 -7.86 -9.46 9.11
N LYS A 75 -8.30 -8.71 8.10
CA LYS A 75 -8.25 -9.12 6.68
C LYS A 75 -6.80 -9.37 6.21
N GLU A 76 -5.83 -8.66 6.77
CA GLU A 76 -4.40 -8.86 6.49
C GLU A 76 -3.84 -10.11 7.16
N LEU A 77 -4.14 -10.33 8.45
CA LEU A 77 -3.56 -11.40 9.24
C LEU A 77 -4.15 -12.78 8.92
N ARG A 78 -5.47 -12.86 8.71
CA ARG A 78 -6.20 -14.11 8.55
C ARG A 78 -5.65 -15.04 7.45
N PRO A 79 -5.30 -14.59 6.24
CA PRO A 79 -4.71 -15.46 5.20
C PRO A 79 -3.36 -16.03 5.60
N VAL A 80 -2.50 -15.23 6.24
CA VAL A 80 -1.17 -15.63 6.71
C VAL A 80 -1.29 -16.67 7.80
N VAL A 81 -2.11 -16.40 8.82
CA VAL A 81 -2.34 -17.31 9.95
C VAL A 81 -2.96 -18.63 9.48
N ASN A 82 -3.95 -18.60 8.59
CA ASN A 82 -4.56 -19.81 8.05
C ASN A 82 -3.54 -20.68 7.29
N ALA A 83 -2.71 -20.06 6.44
CA ALA A 83 -1.66 -20.78 5.72
C ALA A 83 -0.63 -21.37 6.70
N PHE A 84 -0.25 -20.65 7.75
CA PHE A 84 0.69 -21.13 8.76
C PHE A 84 0.13 -22.28 9.59
N LEU A 85 -1.13 -22.20 10.00
CA LEU A 85 -1.80 -23.29 10.72
C LEU A 85 -1.93 -24.56 9.85
N ALA A 86 -2.21 -24.38 8.55
CA ALA A 86 -2.23 -25.48 7.58
C ALA A 86 -0.84 -26.10 7.41
N PHE A 87 0.22 -25.27 7.34
CA PHE A 87 1.61 -25.75 7.32
C PHE A 87 1.94 -26.62 8.54
N ARG A 88 1.62 -26.11 9.75
CA ARG A 88 1.84 -26.87 11.00
C ARG A 88 1.01 -28.15 11.09
N ALA A 89 -0.19 -28.19 10.51
CA ALA A 89 -0.99 -29.39 10.45
C ALA A 89 -0.32 -30.45 9.56
N ALA A 90 0.04 -30.08 8.33
CA ALA A 90 0.72 -30.98 7.40
C ALA A 90 2.09 -31.47 7.94
N GLU A 91 2.85 -30.61 8.64
CA GLU A 91 4.09 -30.98 9.31
C GLU A 91 3.87 -32.07 10.38
N ARG A 92 2.85 -31.89 11.21
CA ARG A 92 2.47 -32.89 12.22
C ARG A 92 2.06 -34.24 11.60
N ASP A 93 1.32 -34.17 10.47
CA ASP A 93 0.88 -35.36 9.75
C ASP A 93 2.07 -36.14 9.16
N VAL A 94 3.06 -35.43 8.59
CA VAL A 94 4.33 -36.05 8.12
C VAL A 94 5.09 -36.71 9.27
N VAL A 95 5.22 -36.04 10.43
CA VAL A 95 5.92 -36.60 11.60
C VAL A 95 5.18 -37.83 12.12
N SER A 96 3.86 -37.73 12.26
CA SER A 96 3.03 -38.85 12.73
C SER A 96 3.08 -40.03 11.76
N GLY A 97 3.01 -39.79 10.45
CA GLY A 97 3.13 -40.81 9.43
C GLY A 97 4.49 -41.54 9.47
N ARG A 98 5.59 -40.78 9.65
CA ARG A 98 6.95 -41.37 9.79
C ARG A 98 7.08 -42.21 11.06
N ASP A 99 6.44 -41.82 12.15
CA ASP A 99 6.45 -42.61 13.39
C ASP A 99 5.62 -43.89 13.23
N LEU A 100 4.48 -43.84 12.53
CA LEU A 100 3.69 -45.03 12.19
C LEU A 100 4.47 -46.00 11.31
N LEU A 101 5.22 -45.51 10.31
CA LEU A 101 6.08 -46.37 9.46
C LEU A 101 7.13 -47.18 10.22
N LYS A 102 7.63 -46.67 11.35
CA LYS A 102 8.63 -47.39 12.16
C LYS A 102 8.08 -48.67 12.81
N GLY A 103 6.76 -48.66 13.10
CA GLY A 103 6.09 -49.79 13.76
C GLY A 103 5.33 -50.73 12.82
N GLU A 104 5.11 -50.31 11.56
CA GLU A 104 4.28 -51.06 10.61
C GLU A 104 5.07 -52.15 9.88
N THR A 105 4.51 -53.35 9.83
CA THR A 105 5.12 -54.56 9.20
C THR A 105 4.40 -54.97 7.92
N ASP A 106 3.15 -54.55 7.73
CA ASP A 106 2.38 -54.85 6.53
C ASP A 106 2.85 -54.03 5.33
N SER A 107 3.18 -54.67 4.24
CA SER A 107 3.71 -54.06 3.03
C SER A 107 2.71 -53.14 2.33
N GLU A 108 1.41 -53.50 2.34
CA GLU A 108 0.38 -52.65 1.72
C GLU A 108 0.13 -51.36 2.53
N MET A 109 0.06 -51.54 3.86
CA MET A 109 -0.12 -50.41 4.78
C MET A 109 1.10 -49.48 4.75
N ARG A 110 2.33 -50.02 4.69
CA ARG A 110 3.56 -49.21 4.53
C ARG A 110 3.51 -48.36 3.25
N SER A 111 3.14 -48.97 2.12
CA SER A 111 3.03 -48.27 0.84
C SER A 111 1.98 -47.17 0.88
N PHE A 112 0.85 -47.39 1.55
CA PHE A 112 -0.18 -46.39 1.77
C PHE A 112 0.34 -45.23 2.61
N ILE A 113 0.97 -45.49 3.76
CA ILE A 113 1.52 -44.44 4.64
C ILE A 113 2.62 -43.63 3.91
N GLU A 114 3.48 -44.32 3.13
CA GLU A 114 4.51 -43.62 2.32
C GLU A 114 3.89 -42.69 1.26
N SER A 115 2.79 -43.09 0.64
CA SER A 115 2.05 -42.27 -0.31
C SER A 115 1.48 -41.04 0.37
N GLU A 116 0.81 -41.19 1.52
CA GLU A 116 0.27 -40.08 2.32
C GLU A 116 1.36 -39.10 2.75
N ILE A 117 2.50 -39.60 3.25
CA ILE A 117 3.64 -38.74 3.62
C ILE A 117 4.14 -37.93 2.41
N ASN A 118 4.25 -38.57 1.23
CA ASN A 118 4.71 -37.85 0.04
C ASN A 118 3.71 -36.79 -0.43
N GLU A 119 2.41 -37.02 -0.29
CA GLU A 119 1.37 -36.04 -0.56
C GLU A 119 1.48 -34.84 0.39
N GLN A 120 1.64 -35.09 1.70
CA GLN A 120 1.81 -34.05 2.71
C GLN A 120 3.12 -33.25 2.51
N ILE A 121 4.20 -33.89 2.08
CA ILE A 121 5.46 -33.19 1.72
C ILE A 121 5.24 -32.26 0.52
N GLY A 122 4.49 -32.70 -0.50
CA GLY A 122 4.13 -31.85 -1.64
C GLY A 122 3.27 -30.65 -1.22
N LEU A 123 2.33 -30.87 -0.30
CA LEU A 123 1.49 -29.82 0.28
C LEU A 123 2.33 -28.81 1.08
N LEU A 124 3.27 -29.28 1.91
CA LEU A 124 4.19 -28.42 2.67
C LEU A 124 4.98 -27.47 1.75
N ALA A 125 5.53 -27.99 0.64
CA ALA A 125 6.28 -27.17 -0.30
C ALA A 125 5.39 -26.08 -0.95
N THR A 126 4.13 -26.41 -1.24
CA THR A 126 3.16 -25.48 -1.80
C THR A 126 2.79 -24.39 -0.79
N ILE A 127 2.49 -24.77 0.46
CA ILE A 127 2.13 -23.82 1.51
C ILE A 127 3.33 -22.93 1.88
N GLU A 128 4.55 -23.48 1.90
CA GLU A 128 5.77 -22.69 2.15
C GLU A 128 5.94 -21.58 1.11
N GLN A 129 5.74 -21.91 -0.17
CA GLN A 129 5.78 -20.91 -1.23
C GLN A 129 4.68 -19.84 -1.04
N GLN A 130 3.47 -20.28 -0.71
CA GLN A 130 2.36 -19.37 -0.42
C GLN A 130 2.65 -18.47 0.79
N LEU A 131 3.25 -18.99 1.86
CA LEU A 131 3.65 -18.20 3.03
C LEU A 131 4.71 -17.16 2.67
N LYS A 132 5.72 -17.51 1.88
CA LYS A 132 6.71 -16.55 1.39
C LYS A 132 6.05 -15.38 0.63
N GLU A 133 5.05 -15.66 -0.20
CA GLU A 133 4.30 -14.64 -0.93
C GLU A 133 3.44 -13.76 0.01
N LEU A 134 2.77 -14.38 0.99
CA LEU A 134 1.93 -13.67 1.95
C LEU A 134 2.72 -12.81 2.94
N LEU A 135 3.98 -13.15 3.21
CA LEU A 135 4.88 -12.41 4.10
C LEU A 135 5.64 -11.29 3.39
N LEU A 136 5.54 -11.19 2.06
CA LEU A 136 6.11 -10.02 1.37
C LEU A 136 5.55 -8.72 1.95
N PRO A 137 6.38 -7.69 2.11
CA PRO A 137 5.93 -6.40 2.61
C PRO A 137 4.83 -5.87 1.68
N ARG A 138 3.64 -5.69 2.24
CA ARG A 138 2.52 -5.11 1.50
C ARG A 138 2.75 -3.63 1.27
N ASP A 139 2.32 -3.19 0.11
CA ASP A 139 2.32 -1.77 -0.22
C ASP A 139 1.40 -1.01 0.76
N PRO A 140 1.90 0.01 1.50
CA PRO A 140 1.09 0.76 2.47
C PRO A 140 -0.11 1.48 1.84
N ASN A 141 -0.13 1.61 0.51
CA ASN A 141 -1.22 2.22 -0.23
C ASN A 141 -2.25 1.20 -0.76
N GLU A 142 -2.05 -0.10 -0.51
CA GLU A 142 -3.00 -1.13 -0.93
C GLU A 142 -4.38 -0.89 -0.28
N GLY A 143 -5.44 -1.02 -1.11
CA GLY A 143 -6.82 -0.74 -0.68
C GLY A 143 -7.17 0.76 -0.65
N ARG A 144 -6.25 1.68 -1.01
CA ARG A 144 -6.56 3.10 -1.17
C ARG A 144 -7.13 3.41 -2.54
N ASN A 145 -7.96 4.43 -2.60
CA ASN A 145 -8.35 5.05 -3.85
C ASN A 145 -7.13 5.74 -4.49
N VAL A 146 -7.19 5.94 -5.80
CA VAL A 146 -6.07 6.45 -6.59
C VAL A 146 -6.47 7.71 -7.33
N ILE A 147 -5.65 8.75 -7.21
CA ILE A 147 -5.72 9.93 -8.07
C ILE A 147 -4.77 9.71 -9.25
N VAL A 148 -5.32 9.78 -10.45
CA VAL A 148 -4.58 9.67 -11.71
C VAL A 148 -4.55 11.04 -12.38
N GLU A 149 -3.36 11.52 -12.70
CA GLU A 149 -3.16 12.74 -13.46
C GLU A 149 -2.49 12.40 -14.79
N ILE A 150 -3.07 12.83 -15.91
CA ILE A 150 -2.51 12.65 -17.24
C ILE A 150 -2.25 14.03 -17.84
N GLN A 151 -1.04 14.27 -18.30
CA GLN A 151 -0.64 15.54 -18.90
C GLN A 151 0.09 15.31 -20.22
N GLY A 152 -0.32 16.02 -21.28
CA GLY A 152 0.45 16.11 -22.52
C GLY A 152 1.75 16.87 -22.28
N THR A 153 2.90 16.25 -22.59
CA THR A 153 4.22 16.85 -22.29
C THR A 153 4.95 17.27 -23.56
N GLU A 154 5.48 16.34 -24.34
CA GLU A 154 6.23 16.65 -25.56
C GLU A 154 5.45 16.25 -26.81
N GLY A 155 5.27 17.18 -27.74
CA GLY A 155 4.59 16.93 -29.02
C GLY A 155 3.47 17.90 -29.38
N GLY A 156 3.29 18.96 -28.54
CA GLY A 156 2.24 19.98 -28.78
C GLY A 156 0.84 19.37 -28.76
N GLU A 157 0.01 19.72 -29.75
CA GLU A 157 -1.38 19.23 -29.85
C GLU A 157 -1.49 17.70 -29.94
N GLU A 158 -0.52 17.04 -30.56
CA GLU A 158 -0.49 15.58 -30.60
C GLU A 158 -0.32 14.94 -29.23
N ALA A 159 0.45 15.57 -28.33
CA ALA A 159 0.57 15.10 -26.94
C ALA A 159 -0.76 15.23 -26.19
N ASN A 160 -1.53 16.30 -26.46
CA ASN A 160 -2.86 16.50 -25.88
C ASN A 160 -3.87 15.46 -26.40
N LEU A 161 -3.82 15.15 -27.69
CA LEU A 161 -4.62 14.06 -28.28
C LEU A 161 -4.26 12.72 -27.65
N TRP A 162 -2.95 12.47 -27.47
CA TRP A 162 -2.47 11.23 -26.82
C TRP A 162 -2.89 11.13 -25.36
N ALA A 163 -2.85 12.20 -24.60
CA ALA A 163 -3.39 12.24 -23.24
C ALA A 163 -4.87 11.87 -23.19
N GLY A 164 -5.66 12.33 -24.17
CA GLY A 164 -7.06 11.93 -24.31
C GLY A 164 -7.25 10.45 -24.68
N ASP A 165 -6.34 9.87 -25.48
CA ASP A 165 -6.38 8.44 -25.82
C ASP A 165 -6.04 7.58 -24.60
N LEU A 166 -5.03 7.97 -23.81
CA LEU A 166 -4.69 7.32 -22.55
C LEU A 166 -5.85 7.37 -21.56
N PHE A 167 -6.48 8.53 -21.42
CA PHE A 167 -7.65 8.67 -20.54
C PHE A 167 -8.77 7.71 -20.96
N ARG A 168 -9.10 7.62 -22.25
CA ARG A 168 -10.11 6.68 -22.76
C ARG A 168 -9.71 5.22 -22.56
N MET A 169 -8.43 4.89 -22.71
CA MET A 169 -7.89 3.55 -22.46
C MET A 169 -8.09 3.17 -20.99
N TYR A 170 -7.72 4.05 -20.05
CA TYR A 170 -7.93 3.79 -18.63
C TYR A 170 -9.41 3.73 -18.26
N GLN A 171 -10.24 4.62 -18.78
CA GLN A 171 -11.69 4.57 -18.56
C GLN A 171 -12.26 3.19 -18.90
N ARG A 172 -11.96 2.65 -20.08
CA ARG A 172 -12.41 1.34 -20.51
C ARG A 172 -11.85 0.21 -19.65
N TYR A 173 -10.59 0.34 -19.24
CA TYR A 173 -9.97 -0.63 -18.36
C TYR A 173 -10.68 -0.69 -17.01
N LEU A 174 -10.92 0.46 -16.40
CA LEU A 174 -11.57 0.59 -15.10
C LEU A 174 -13.02 0.08 -15.14
N GLU A 175 -13.74 0.33 -16.21
CA GLU A 175 -15.09 -0.22 -16.44
C GLU A 175 -15.07 -1.76 -16.43
N LYS A 176 -14.09 -2.40 -17.11
CA LYS A 176 -13.90 -3.86 -17.11
C LYS A 176 -13.56 -4.41 -15.73
N GLN A 177 -12.80 -3.68 -14.93
CA GLN A 177 -12.41 -4.05 -13.57
C GLN A 177 -13.48 -3.71 -12.51
N SER A 178 -14.64 -3.19 -12.91
CA SER A 178 -15.72 -2.72 -12.01
C SER A 178 -15.25 -1.66 -11.01
N LEU A 179 -14.21 -0.87 -11.35
CA LEU A 179 -13.71 0.25 -10.58
C LEU A 179 -14.44 1.53 -10.99
N LYS A 180 -14.74 2.39 -10.01
CA LYS A 180 -15.46 3.63 -10.26
C LYS A 180 -14.48 4.77 -10.58
N LEU A 181 -14.71 5.45 -11.69
CA LEU A 181 -13.97 6.63 -12.11
C LEU A 181 -14.80 7.90 -11.86
N GLU A 182 -14.19 8.92 -11.26
CA GLU A 182 -14.74 10.25 -11.05
C GLU A 182 -13.77 11.32 -11.53
N ILE A 183 -14.17 12.12 -12.50
CA ILE A 183 -13.33 13.20 -13.03
C ILE A 183 -13.30 14.34 -12.02
N LEU A 184 -12.12 14.71 -11.54
CA LEU A 184 -11.91 15.82 -10.61
C LEU A 184 -11.67 17.13 -11.35
N SER A 185 -10.84 17.11 -12.39
CA SER A 185 -10.58 18.27 -13.24
C SER A 185 -10.16 17.84 -14.63
N GLY A 186 -10.28 18.72 -15.61
CA GLY A 186 -9.77 18.50 -16.95
C GLY A 186 -9.76 19.76 -17.78
N GLN A 187 -8.68 19.96 -18.53
CA GLN A 187 -8.54 21.05 -19.49
C GLN A 187 -8.55 20.46 -20.91
N PRO A 188 -9.70 20.52 -21.61
CA PRO A 188 -9.77 20.04 -22.99
C PRO A 188 -8.89 20.89 -23.91
N SER A 189 -8.29 20.26 -24.92
CA SER A 189 -7.54 20.94 -25.98
C SER A 189 -8.45 21.35 -27.13
N GLU A 190 -8.08 22.39 -27.89
CA GLU A 190 -8.85 22.92 -29.02
C GLU A 190 -9.06 21.89 -30.15
N HIS A 191 -8.10 20.98 -30.35
CA HIS A 191 -8.15 19.92 -31.38
C HIS A 191 -8.67 18.58 -30.86
N GLY A 192 -9.21 18.56 -29.62
CA GLY A 192 -9.64 17.35 -28.92
C GLY A 192 -8.55 16.78 -28.01
N GLY A 193 -8.92 15.82 -27.16
CA GLY A 193 -8.04 15.34 -26.09
C GLY A 193 -7.97 16.29 -24.90
N TYR A 194 -6.94 16.17 -24.10
CA TYR A 194 -6.75 16.93 -22.87
C TYR A 194 -5.32 17.47 -22.77
N ARG A 195 -5.18 18.74 -22.39
CA ARG A 195 -3.89 19.29 -21.94
C ARG A 195 -3.47 18.62 -20.64
N ASP A 196 -4.40 18.56 -19.70
CA ASP A 196 -4.32 17.81 -18.47
C ASP A 196 -5.70 17.26 -18.10
N VAL A 197 -5.74 16.11 -17.46
CA VAL A 197 -6.95 15.53 -16.89
C VAL A 197 -6.58 14.79 -15.60
N THR A 198 -7.36 15.08 -14.54
CA THR A 198 -7.21 14.44 -13.23
C THR A 198 -8.51 13.75 -12.87
N PHE A 199 -8.41 12.50 -12.46
CA PHE A 199 -9.57 11.70 -12.04
C PHE A 199 -9.23 10.81 -10.85
N LEU A 200 -10.25 10.52 -10.05
CA LEU A 200 -10.20 9.64 -8.90
C LEU A 200 -10.71 8.26 -9.31
N VAL A 201 -9.99 7.22 -8.91
CA VAL A 201 -10.38 5.81 -9.08
C VAL A 201 -10.67 5.22 -7.71
N LYS A 202 -11.91 4.77 -7.51
CA LYS A 202 -12.39 4.21 -6.24
C LYS A 202 -12.52 2.70 -6.32
N GLY A 203 -11.98 2.02 -5.33
CA GLY A 203 -12.08 0.57 -5.13
C GLY A 203 -10.81 -0.03 -4.56
N ASP A 204 -10.96 -1.11 -3.80
CA ASP A 204 -9.86 -1.76 -3.06
C ASP A 204 -8.69 -2.20 -3.96
N ALA A 205 -8.97 -2.57 -5.23
CA ALA A 205 -7.96 -3.00 -6.18
C ALA A 205 -7.32 -1.84 -6.97
N ALA A 206 -7.77 -0.59 -6.79
CA ALA A 206 -7.36 0.53 -7.61
C ALA A 206 -5.84 0.76 -7.59
N TRP A 207 -5.24 0.82 -6.39
CA TRP A 207 -3.80 1.00 -6.24
C TRP A 207 -3.01 -0.14 -6.88
N GLY A 208 -3.31 -1.40 -6.53
CA GLY A 208 -2.57 -2.57 -7.02
C GLY A 208 -2.59 -2.70 -8.56
N ARG A 209 -3.65 -2.21 -9.22
CA ARG A 209 -3.77 -2.25 -10.68
C ARG A 209 -3.11 -1.05 -11.37
N LEU A 210 -3.11 0.13 -10.75
CA LEU A 210 -2.67 1.36 -11.41
C LEU A 210 -1.26 1.81 -11.02
N LYS A 211 -0.70 1.38 -9.89
CA LYS A 211 0.61 1.85 -9.39
C LYS A 211 1.74 1.75 -10.42
N TYR A 212 1.66 0.80 -11.35
CA TYR A 212 2.65 0.61 -12.40
C TYR A 212 2.49 1.54 -13.61
N GLU A 213 1.41 2.32 -13.68
CA GLU A 213 1.14 3.20 -14.81
C GLU A 213 1.79 4.59 -14.68
N GLY A 214 2.44 4.87 -13.54
CA GLY A 214 3.15 6.14 -13.31
C GLY A 214 4.41 6.29 -14.15
N GLY A 215 4.46 7.34 -14.98
CA GLY A 215 5.62 7.67 -15.81
C GLY A 215 5.27 8.22 -17.19
N PRO A 216 6.29 8.48 -18.04
CA PRO A 216 6.08 8.96 -19.41
C PRO A 216 5.68 7.85 -20.38
N HIS A 217 4.57 8.04 -21.07
CA HIS A 217 4.00 7.17 -22.09
C HIS A 217 4.25 7.75 -23.49
N ARG A 218 5.07 7.10 -24.29
CA ARG A 218 5.48 7.56 -25.61
C ARG A 218 4.61 6.96 -26.72
N VAL A 219 4.07 7.78 -27.59
CA VAL A 219 3.33 7.35 -28.78
C VAL A 219 4.13 7.59 -30.05
N GLN A 220 4.03 6.66 -31.00
CA GLN A 220 4.58 6.76 -32.35
C GLN A 220 3.47 6.48 -33.35
N ARG A 221 2.95 7.56 -33.98
CA ARG A 221 1.90 7.47 -35.01
C ARG A 221 1.97 8.65 -35.97
N VAL A 222 1.21 8.60 -37.04
CA VAL A 222 0.92 9.75 -37.88
C VAL A 222 -0.24 10.49 -37.21
N PRO A 223 -0.03 11.73 -36.71
CA PRO A 223 -1.09 12.51 -36.09
C PRO A 223 -2.23 12.82 -37.05
N SER A 224 -3.44 13.01 -36.53
CA SER A 224 -4.57 13.50 -37.35
C SER A 224 -4.35 14.91 -37.93
N THR A 225 -3.42 15.67 -37.33
CA THR A 225 -3.02 17.02 -37.73
C THR A 225 -1.89 17.03 -38.78
N GLU A 226 -1.29 15.87 -39.12
CA GLU A 226 -0.18 15.78 -40.07
C GLU A 226 -0.68 15.50 -41.49
N SER A 227 -0.40 16.41 -42.42
CA SER A 227 -0.83 16.33 -43.81
C SER A 227 0.11 15.54 -44.74
N GLN A 228 1.38 15.33 -44.34
CA GLN A 228 2.42 14.68 -45.14
C GLN A 228 2.65 13.20 -44.80
N GLY A 229 1.86 12.67 -43.87
CA GLY A 229 1.96 11.24 -43.49
C GLY A 229 3.22 10.89 -42.67
N ARG A 230 3.92 11.84 -42.09
CA ARG A 230 5.12 11.59 -41.29
C ARG A 230 4.75 11.04 -39.91
N VAL A 231 5.49 10.05 -39.47
CA VAL A 231 5.34 9.51 -38.10
C VAL A 231 5.93 10.51 -37.12
N HIS A 232 5.11 10.98 -36.19
CA HIS A 232 5.56 11.80 -35.07
C HIS A 232 5.75 10.95 -33.82
N THR A 233 6.61 11.43 -32.93
CA THR A 233 6.82 10.85 -31.61
C THR A 233 6.40 11.89 -30.59
N SER A 234 5.36 11.59 -29.83
CA SER A 234 4.84 12.44 -28.77
C SER A 234 4.82 11.71 -27.44
N ALA A 235 4.72 12.42 -26.34
CA ALA A 235 4.69 11.87 -24.99
C ALA A 235 3.60 12.55 -24.15
N ALA A 236 2.97 11.75 -23.31
CA ALA A 236 2.13 12.20 -22.21
C ALA A 236 2.62 11.52 -20.92
N THR A 237 2.55 12.22 -19.82
CA THR A 237 2.97 11.70 -18.54
C THR A 237 1.75 11.36 -17.70
N VAL A 238 1.81 10.21 -17.04
CA VAL A 238 0.82 9.74 -16.07
C VAL A 238 1.44 9.80 -14.68
N ALA A 239 0.76 10.42 -13.73
CA ALA A 239 1.12 10.35 -12.32
C ALA A 239 0.03 9.57 -11.57
N ILE A 240 0.46 8.64 -10.71
CA ILE A 240 -0.39 7.78 -9.89
C ILE A 240 -0.13 8.11 -8.44
N LEU A 241 -1.12 8.65 -7.76
CA LEU A 241 -1.01 9.12 -6.38
C LEU A 241 -2.10 8.46 -5.53
N PRO A 242 -1.78 7.98 -4.32
CA PRO A 242 -2.82 7.50 -3.42
C PRO A 242 -3.69 8.67 -2.95
N GLU A 243 -5.00 8.45 -2.80
CA GLU A 243 -5.88 9.44 -2.19
C GLU A 243 -5.44 9.71 -0.75
N VAL A 244 -5.32 10.99 -0.41
CA VAL A 244 -4.93 11.42 0.95
C VAL A 244 -6.15 11.44 1.83
N GLU A 245 -6.08 10.74 2.95
CA GLU A 245 -7.06 10.89 4.03
C GLU A 245 -6.93 12.28 4.67
N GLU A 246 -8.05 12.85 5.11
CA GLU A 246 -8.06 14.11 5.84
C GLU A 246 -7.11 14.03 7.05
N VAL A 247 -6.40 15.13 7.30
CA VAL A 247 -5.47 15.22 8.43
C VAL A 247 -6.27 15.38 9.71
N ASP A 248 -6.37 14.32 10.48
CA ASP A 248 -7.01 14.36 11.80
C ASP A 248 -5.92 14.57 12.87
N ILE A 249 -5.92 15.76 13.49
CA ILE A 249 -4.92 16.07 14.51
C ILE A 249 -5.47 15.77 15.90
N THR A 250 -4.97 14.71 16.49
CA THR A 250 -5.18 14.41 17.90
C THR A 250 -4.05 15.03 18.73
N ILE A 251 -4.37 16.04 19.54
CA ILE A 251 -3.40 16.70 20.43
C ILE A 251 -3.49 16.05 21.80
N ASN A 252 -2.43 15.36 22.22
CA ASN A 252 -2.32 14.84 23.56
C ASN A 252 -1.98 15.98 24.53
N THR A 253 -2.72 16.10 25.62
CA THR A 253 -2.48 17.15 26.64
C THR A 253 -1.13 17.01 27.34
N SER A 254 -0.56 15.79 27.41
CA SER A 254 0.78 15.52 27.92
C SER A 254 1.91 16.17 27.10
N ASP A 255 1.66 16.42 25.81
CA ASP A 255 2.62 16.98 24.87
C ASP A 255 2.61 18.51 24.87
N LEU A 256 1.73 19.09 25.65
CA LEU A 256 1.57 20.55 25.78
C LEU A 256 2.31 21.09 26.98
N GLN A 257 3.09 22.13 26.76
CA GLN A 257 3.58 23.01 27.81
C GLN A 257 2.75 24.30 27.77
N ILE A 258 2.12 24.63 28.90
CA ILE A 258 1.27 25.80 29.06
C ILE A 258 1.94 26.77 30.00
N ASP A 259 2.31 27.93 29.48
CA ASP A 259 2.91 29.03 30.26
C ASP A 259 1.89 30.17 30.38
N ILE A 260 1.71 30.64 31.60
CA ILE A 260 0.82 31.75 31.92
C ILE A 260 1.69 32.95 32.26
N TYR A 261 1.37 34.10 31.68
CA TYR A 261 2.14 35.30 31.90
C TYR A 261 1.25 36.53 31.86
N ARG A 262 1.83 37.68 32.26
CA ARG A 262 1.11 38.96 32.27
C ARG A 262 0.94 39.51 30.85
N ALA A 263 -0.28 39.90 30.53
CA ALA A 263 -0.56 40.51 29.23
C ALA A 263 0.18 41.87 29.10
N SER A 264 0.68 42.15 27.92
CA SER A 264 1.33 43.44 27.58
C SER A 264 0.48 44.21 26.59
N GLY A 265 0.21 45.52 26.90
CA GLY A 265 -0.55 46.35 25.99
C GLY A 265 -1.15 47.58 26.67
N PRO A 266 -1.74 48.54 25.92
CA PRO A 266 -2.46 49.67 26.46
C PRO A 266 -3.72 49.18 27.20
N GLY A 267 -3.76 49.35 28.54
CA GLY A 267 -4.89 48.89 29.37
C GLY A 267 -4.83 49.48 30.77
N GLY A 268 -5.92 49.36 31.51
CA GLY A 268 -6.04 49.80 32.91
C GLY A 268 -5.37 48.85 33.91
N GLN A 269 -5.63 49.04 35.23
CA GLN A 269 -4.99 48.24 36.32
C GLN A 269 -5.14 46.72 36.11
N SER A 270 -6.21 46.21 35.52
CA SER A 270 -6.47 44.80 35.30
C SER A 270 -5.43 44.15 34.40
N VAL A 271 -4.95 44.82 33.35
CA VAL A 271 -3.94 44.26 32.39
C VAL A 271 -2.56 44.17 33.08
N ASN A 272 -2.28 45.08 34.00
CA ASN A 272 -0.97 45.16 34.67
C ASN A 272 -0.85 44.30 35.93
N THR A 273 -1.97 43.78 36.45
CA THR A 273 -2.00 43.04 37.73
C THR A 273 -2.40 41.56 37.56
N THR A 274 -3.04 41.17 36.46
CA THR A 274 -3.55 39.80 36.31
C THR A 274 -2.78 39.07 35.23
N ASP A 275 -2.32 37.83 35.54
CA ASP A 275 -1.68 36.93 34.58
C ASP A 275 -2.77 36.25 33.71
N SER A 276 -3.21 36.95 32.65
CA SER A 276 -4.27 36.50 31.75
C SER A 276 -3.76 35.96 30.41
N ALA A 277 -2.53 36.30 30.02
CA ALA A 277 -1.96 35.83 28.77
C ALA A 277 -1.52 34.35 28.87
N VAL A 278 -1.77 33.59 27.82
CA VAL A 278 -1.45 32.16 27.75
C VAL A 278 -0.60 31.87 26.52
N ARG A 279 0.48 31.13 26.73
CA ARG A 279 1.32 30.54 25.68
C ARG A 279 1.24 29.02 25.80
N ILE A 280 0.97 28.36 24.68
CA ILE A 280 0.95 26.90 24.60
C ILE A 280 2.02 26.48 23.60
N THR A 281 2.93 25.63 24.03
CA THR A 281 3.99 25.05 23.21
C THR A 281 3.72 23.56 23.04
N HIS A 282 3.62 23.10 21.81
CA HIS A 282 3.57 21.66 21.52
C HIS A 282 4.99 21.12 21.46
N ARG A 283 5.38 20.35 22.49
CA ARG A 283 6.78 19.89 22.69
C ARG A 283 7.35 19.09 21.50
N PRO A 284 6.61 18.14 20.88
CA PRO A 284 7.17 17.33 19.79
C PRO A 284 7.51 18.14 18.54
N THR A 285 6.69 19.15 18.19
CA THR A 285 6.88 19.95 16.97
C THR A 285 7.52 21.31 17.21
N GLY A 286 7.59 21.76 18.46
CA GLY A 286 8.06 23.09 18.81
C GLY A 286 7.12 24.24 18.42
N VAL A 287 5.93 23.93 17.91
CA VAL A 287 4.94 24.95 17.50
C VAL A 287 4.41 25.67 18.74
N VAL A 288 4.41 27.01 18.69
CA VAL A 288 3.96 27.85 19.79
C VAL A 288 2.73 28.65 19.37
N ALA A 289 1.71 28.69 20.21
CA ALA A 289 0.56 29.55 20.08
C ALA A 289 0.40 30.42 21.34
N GLN A 290 0.07 31.68 21.17
CA GLN A 290 -0.15 32.61 22.31
C GLN A 290 -1.42 33.42 22.07
N CYS A 291 -2.12 33.72 23.17
CA CYS A 291 -3.29 34.60 23.15
C CYS A 291 -3.33 35.43 24.41
N GLN A 292 -3.61 36.75 24.27
CA GLN A 292 -3.74 37.71 25.36
C GLN A 292 -4.90 38.70 25.17
N ASP A 293 -5.78 38.41 24.21
CA ASP A 293 -6.79 39.37 23.72
C ASP A 293 -7.99 39.51 24.68
N GLU A 294 -8.24 38.44 25.45
CA GLU A 294 -9.36 38.40 26.36
C GLU A 294 -8.94 38.69 27.80
N ARG A 295 -9.90 39.17 28.61
CA ARG A 295 -9.69 39.41 30.05
C ARG A 295 -9.59 38.12 30.86
N SER A 296 -10.20 37.05 30.38
CA SER A 296 -10.23 35.73 31.03
C SER A 296 -9.09 34.86 30.54
N GLN A 297 -8.28 34.36 31.47
CA GLN A 297 -7.23 33.38 31.22
C GLN A 297 -7.78 32.11 30.56
N LEU A 298 -9.00 31.66 30.93
CA LEU A 298 -9.63 30.48 30.35
C LEU A 298 -9.96 30.68 28.88
N GLN A 299 -10.50 31.83 28.52
CA GLN A 299 -10.81 32.18 27.12
C GLN A 299 -9.52 32.30 26.28
N ASN A 300 -8.45 32.90 26.85
CA ASN A 300 -7.16 32.96 26.16
C ASN A 300 -6.56 31.57 25.95
N ARG A 301 -6.73 30.66 26.91
CA ARG A 301 -6.28 29.26 26.78
C ARG A 301 -7.04 28.52 25.65
N GLU A 302 -8.35 28.67 25.62
CA GLU A 302 -9.17 28.04 24.55
C GLU A 302 -8.80 28.58 23.17
N ARG A 303 -8.64 29.90 23.02
CA ARG A 303 -8.19 30.52 21.76
C ARG A 303 -6.78 30.10 21.39
N ALA A 304 -5.84 30.09 22.31
CA ALA A 304 -4.48 29.62 22.06
C ALA A 304 -4.48 28.17 21.61
N MET A 305 -5.35 27.31 22.16
CA MET A 305 -5.53 25.92 21.73
C MET A 305 -6.08 25.84 20.30
N GLN A 306 -7.06 26.67 19.93
CA GLN A 306 -7.59 26.74 18.57
C GLN A 306 -6.51 27.17 17.57
N ILE A 307 -5.71 28.19 17.92
CA ILE A 307 -4.60 28.68 17.09
C ILE A 307 -3.54 27.56 16.94
N LEU A 308 -3.23 26.84 18.02
CA LEU A 308 -2.29 25.73 17.99
C LEU A 308 -2.76 24.62 17.03
N ARG A 309 -4.04 24.20 17.13
CA ARG A 309 -4.63 23.21 16.22
C ARG A 309 -4.51 23.65 14.76
N ALA A 310 -4.86 24.89 14.44
CA ALA A 310 -4.77 25.41 13.09
C ALA A 310 -3.31 25.40 12.57
N ARG A 311 -2.34 25.79 13.39
CA ARG A 311 -0.91 25.77 13.02
C ARG A 311 -0.37 24.35 12.82
N LEU A 312 -0.73 23.43 13.70
CA LEU A 312 -0.36 22.00 13.54
C LEU A 312 -0.98 21.39 12.30
N TYR A 313 -2.27 21.74 11.99
CA TYR A 313 -2.94 21.31 10.77
C TYR A 313 -2.20 21.80 9.53
N THR A 314 -1.87 23.09 9.47
CA THR A 314 -1.12 23.65 8.35
C THR A 314 0.24 22.98 8.17
N LEU A 315 0.97 22.77 9.25
CA LEU A 315 2.28 22.12 9.21
C LEU A 315 2.21 20.68 8.71
N GLU A 316 1.21 19.92 9.15
CA GLU A 316 1.03 18.53 8.71
C GLU A 316 0.54 18.46 7.25
N GLN A 317 -0.32 19.41 6.86
CA GLN A 317 -0.75 19.54 5.46
C GLN A 317 0.43 19.87 4.54
N GLU A 318 1.30 20.82 4.94
CA GLU A 318 2.50 21.17 4.17
C GLU A 318 3.46 19.99 4.01
N LYS A 319 3.62 19.14 5.04
CA LYS A 319 4.43 17.91 4.93
C LYS A 319 3.84 16.94 3.93
N LYS A 320 2.53 16.67 4.02
CA LYS A 320 1.84 15.78 3.07
C LYS A 320 1.93 16.31 1.64
N ASP A 321 1.72 17.60 1.45
CA ASP A 321 1.82 18.24 0.13
C ASP A 321 3.26 18.16 -0.44
N ALA A 322 4.28 18.29 0.43
CA ALA A 322 5.67 18.11 0.04
C ALA A 322 5.98 16.67 -0.38
N GLU A 323 5.48 15.67 0.36
CA GLU A 323 5.62 14.25 0.03
C GLU A 323 4.91 13.92 -1.30
N HIS A 324 3.67 14.40 -1.49
CA HIS A 324 2.93 14.23 -2.75
C HIS A 324 3.65 14.86 -3.92
N SER A 325 4.18 16.06 -3.74
CA SER A 325 4.94 16.77 -4.78
C SER A 325 6.26 16.06 -5.11
N ALA A 326 6.89 15.42 -4.13
CA ALA A 326 8.09 14.62 -4.33
C ALA A 326 7.77 13.33 -5.10
N ASN A 327 6.73 12.60 -4.70
CA ASN A 327 6.26 11.39 -5.37
C ASN A 327 5.84 11.68 -6.82
N ARG A 328 5.07 12.75 -7.04
CA ARG A 328 4.71 13.20 -8.39
C ARG A 328 5.95 13.48 -9.24
N ARG A 329 6.92 14.23 -8.72
CA ARG A 329 8.16 14.55 -9.44
C ARG A 329 8.99 13.32 -9.78
N SER A 330 9.05 12.33 -8.90
CA SER A 330 9.78 11.08 -9.16
C SER A 330 9.17 10.26 -10.29
N GLN A 331 7.84 10.26 -10.44
CA GLN A 331 7.13 9.57 -11.52
C GLN A 331 7.18 10.32 -12.85
N VAL A 332 6.99 11.65 -12.79
CA VAL A 332 6.95 12.52 -13.99
C VAL A 332 8.33 12.68 -14.61
N GLY A 333 9.42 12.60 -13.80
CA GLY A 333 10.78 12.83 -14.26
C GLY A 333 10.91 14.19 -14.98
N GLY A 334 11.75 14.25 -16.01
CA GLY A 334 11.84 15.42 -16.91
C GLY A 334 10.71 15.51 -17.95
N GLY A 335 9.79 14.53 -18.02
CA GLY A 335 8.70 14.47 -19.03
C GLY A 335 9.20 14.26 -20.47
N GLY A 336 10.49 13.98 -20.63
CA GLY A 336 11.15 13.88 -21.94
C GLY A 336 10.86 12.54 -22.64
N ARG A 337 10.89 12.53 -23.98
CA ARG A 337 10.72 11.33 -24.83
C ARG A 337 11.74 10.24 -24.54
N SER A 338 12.87 10.54 -23.92
CA SER A 338 13.92 9.61 -23.53
C SER A 338 13.57 8.80 -22.28
N GLU A 339 12.81 9.38 -21.35
CA GLU A 339 12.47 8.79 -20.04
C GLU A 339 11.17 7.95 -20.07
N LYS A 340 10.93 7.29 -21.20
CA LYS A 340 9.72 6.51 -21.41
C LYS A 340 9.66 5.24 -20.57
N ILE A 341 8.55 4.98 -19.91
CA ILE A 341 8.26 3.66 -19.32
C ILE A 341 7.67 2.72 -20.37
N ARG A 342 6.81 3.26 -21.27
CA ARG A 342 6.10 2.46 -22.26
C ARG A 342 6.05 3.17 -23.62
N THR A 343 6.15 2.40 -24.71
CA THR A 343 6.01 2.90 -26.08
C THR A 343 4.85 2.24 -26.79
N TYR A 344 4.00 3.05 -27.40
CA TYR A 344 2.84 2.66 -28.18
C TYR A 344 3.12 2.96 -29.66
N ASN A 345 3.37 1.93 -30.47
CA ASN A 345 3.70 2.05 -31.89
C ASN A 345 2.52 1.63 -32.73
N PHE A 346 1.85 2.59 -33.34
CA PHE A 346 0.67 2.36 -34.18
C PHE A 346 1.01 1.68 -35.49
N LYS A 347 2.18 1.94 -36.08
CA LYS A 347 2.60 1.36 -37.32
C LYS A 347 2.75 -0.18 -37.21
N ASP A 348 3.31 -0.63 -36.12
CA ASP A 348 3.60 -2.04 -35.89
C ASP A 348 2.52 -2.72 -35.03
N ASN A 349 1.44 -2.03 -34.69
CA ASN A 349 0.39 -2.47 -33.76
C ASN A 349 0.97 -3.03 -32.44
N ARG A 350 1.97 -2.36 -31.88
CA ARG A 350 2.82 -2.88 -30.81
C ARG A 350 2.87 -1.94 -29.61
N VAL A 351 2.82 -2.55 -28.39
CA VAL A 351 3.11 -1.89 -27.12
C VAL A 351 4.35 -2.54 -26.50
N THR A 352 5.30 -1.73 -26.05
CA THR A 352 6.52 -2.21 -25.38
C THR A 352 6.66 -1.53 -24.05
N ASP A 353 6.65 -2.28 -22.94
CA ASP A 353 7.05 -1.80 -21.62
C ASP A 353 8.56 -1.99 -21.45
N HIS A 354 9.28 -0.89 -21.24
CA HIS A 354 10.74 -0.89 -21.22
C HIS A 354 11.33 -1.32 -19.89
N ARG A 355 10.52 -1.34 -18.83
CA ARG A 355 10.99 -1.72 -17.47
C ARG A 355 11.29 -3.21 -17.39
N ILE A 356 10.45 -4.03 -18.03
CA ILE A 356 10.55 -5.49 -18.03
C ILE A 356 10.81 -6.07 -19.43
N GLY A 357 11.01 -5.21 -20.46
CA GLY A 357 11.22 -5.64 -21.83
C GLY A 357 10.04 -6.33 -22.50
N LEU A 358 8.83 -6.25 -21.90
CA LEU A 358 7.62 -6.90 -22.44
C LEU A 358 7.16 -6.20 -23.71
N THR A 359 6.86 -7.01 -24.73
CA THR A 359 6.32 -6.52 -26.02
C THR A 359 5.05 -7.28 -26.39
N ILE A 360 3.96 -6.53 -26.65
CA ILE A 360 2.64 -7.06 -27.02
C ILE A 360 2.26 -6.51 -28.40
N TYR A 361 1.87 -7.40 -29.34
CA TYR A 361 1.50 -7.04 -30.71
C TYR A 361 -0.03 -6.93 -30.90
N SER A 362 -0.68 -6.18 -30.00
CA SER A 362 -2.13 -5.93 -30.01
C SER A 362 -2.44 -4.57 -29.38
N LEU A 363 -1.80 -3.50 -29.88
CA LEU A 363 -2.00 -2.13 -29.40
C LEU A 363 -3.48 -1.72 -29.45
N ASP A 364 -4.21 -2.11 -30.47
CA ASP A 364 -5.63 -1.87 -30.65
C ASP A 364 -6.46 -2.42 -29.47
N ARG A 365 -6.14 -3.61 -28.97
CA ARG A 365 -6.78 -4.22 -27.80
C ARG A 365 -6.40 -3.50 -26.52
N VAL A 366 -5.13 -3.14 -26.35
CA VAL A 366 -4.65 -2.35 -25.22
C VAL A 366 -5.39 -1.01 -25.14
N LEU A 367 -5.58 -0.30 -26.25
CA LEU A 367 -6.35 0.95 -26.30
C LEU A 367 -7.86 0.75 -26.04
N GLN A 368 -8.37 -0.48 -26.15
CA GLN A 368 -9.73 -0.86 -25.72
C GLN A 368 -9.80 -1.26 -24.24
N GLY A 369 -8.72 -1.05 -23.49
CA GLY A 369 -8.66 -1.30 -22.05
C GLY A 369 -8.30 -2.75 -21.71
N GLU A 370 -7.56 -3.47 -22.55
CA GLU A 370 -6.99 -4.78 -22.20
C GLU A 370 -5.56 -4.59 -21.72
N LEU A 371 -5.42 -4.20 -20.42
CA LEU A 371 -4.14 -3.92 -19.80
C LEU A 371 -3.67 -5.04 -18.88
N ASP A 372 -4.50 -6.06 -18.62
CA ASP A 372 -4.20 -7.10 -17.63
C ASP A 372 -2.87 -7.80 -17.91
N ASP A 373 -2.57 -8.18 -19.17
CA ASP A 373 -1.31 -8.84 -19.53
C ASP A 373 -0.06 -8.01 -19.15
N VAL A 374 -0.15 -6.69 -19.28
CA VAL A 374 0.96 -5.78 -18.93
C VAL A 374 1.07 -5.61 -17.43
N ILE A 375 -0.06 -5.37 -16.76
CA ILE A 375 -0.13 -5.12 -15.32
C ILE A 375 0.27 -6.37 -14.55
N ASP A 376 -0.23 -7.54 -14.94
CA ASP A 376 0.08 -8.80 -14.27
C ASP A 376 1.57 -9.19 -14.45
N ALA A 377 2.16 -8.91 -15.62
CA ALA A 377 3.58 -9.11 -15.85
C ALA A 377 4.45 -8.18 -14.96
N LEU A 378 4.07 -6.90 -14.81
CA LEU A 378 4.75 -5.95 -13.93
C LEU A 378 4.61 -6.34 -12.46
N ALA A 379 3.43 -6.80 -12.05
CA ALA A 379 3.18 -7.29 -10.71
C ALA A 379 3.99 -8.58 -10.40
N ALA A 380 4.16 -9.45 -11.39
CA ALA A 380 4.99 -10.65 -11.26
C ALA A 380 6.48 -10.30 -11.12
N ASP A 381 6.97 -9.33 -11.91
CA ASP A 381 8.34 -8.85 -11.84
C ASP A 381 8.65 -8.17 -10.48
N GLU A 382 7.74 -7.32 -9.97
CA GLU A 382 7.88 -6.72 -8.63
C GLU A 382 7.95 -7.79 -7.55
N ARG A 383 7.07 -8.80 -7.60
CA ARG A 383 7.08 -9.92 -6.65
C ARG A 383 8.39 -10.72 -6.72
N ALA A 384 8.88 -10.97 -7.93
CA ALA A 384 10.15 -11.69 -8.11
C ALA A 384 11.33 -10.93 -7.50
N ARG A 385 11.40 -9.61 -7.68
CA ARG A 385 12.43 -8.76 -7.06
C ARG A 385 12.32 -8.75 -5.54
N GLN A 386 11.11 -8.62 -5.00
CA GLN A 386 10.90 -8.67 -3.54
C GLN A 386 11.34 -10.01 -2.94
N LEU A 387 11.10 -11.13 -3.64
CA LEU A 387 11.54 -12.45 -3.20
C LEU A 387 13.05 -12.65 -3.32
N SER A 388 13.71 -12.00 -4.29
CA SER A 388 15.18 -12.05 -4.45
C SER A 388 15.93 -11.09 -3.52
N GLY A 389 15.23 -10.18 -2.85
CA GLY A 389 15.84 -9.19 -1.95
C GLY A 389 16.51 -8.03 -2.71
N GLU A 390 16.13 -7.79 -3.98
CA GLU A 390 16.61 -6.67 -4.82
C GLU A 390 15.70 -5.44 -4.72
#